data_06905325d9716d75e4b58f89591b1a13
#
_entry.id   06905325d9716d75e4b58f89591b1a13
#
_cell.length_a   1.000
_cell.length_b   1.000
_cell.length_c   1.000
_cell.angle_alpha   90.00
_cell.angle_beta   90.00
_cell.angle_gamma   90.00
#
_symmetry.space_group_name_H-M   'P 1'
#
loop_
_entity.id
_entity.type
_entity.pdbx_description
1 polymer ?
#
loop_
_entity_poly.entity_id
_entity_poly.type
_entity_poly.pdbx_seq_one_letter_code
_entity_poly.pdbx_strand_id
1 'polypeptide(L)'
;LFGTIFHRAAETLYQPTATDTHERIITPQYLQSLLTDQGRRTIQEHIRQAFRYAQANEDVVTIAIVTRYLQRLIKADAALGCPITILGTEKDVKTIVTVKAGEEEIKVPLIGNIDRLDRITIDGQEITRIIDYKTGSKKDNSWKDWDNLFVPNAKQAYYILQTFYYSLLMQAEMPQAQLAPCLLFIQSEEKSRDPFIYHDKERIINFAEYAEEFRAHLQTLLEEIYDPSLPFAPTPVTDHCRTCPYAE
;
A
#
# COMPACT_ATOMS: atom_id res chain seq x y z
N LEU A 1 -9.35 -9.56 11.42
CA LEU A 1 -10.58 -9.83 10.66
C LEU A 1 -11.05 -8.61 9.86
N PHE A 2 -11.28 -7.44 10.50
CA PHE A 2 -11.84 -6.26 9.82
C PHE A 2 -11.00 -5.80 8.61
N GLY A 3 -9.69 -5.63 8.77
CA GLY A 3 -8.78 -5.27 7.69
C GLY A 3 -8.82 -6.29 6.55
N THR A 4 -8.78 -7.59 6.88
CA THR A 4 -8.85 -8.67 5.91
C THR A 4 -10.13 -8.62 5.06
N ILE A 5 -11.30 -8.39 5.68
CA ILE A 5 -12.58 -8.26 4.97
C ILE A 5 -12.57 -7.03 4.06
N PHE A 6 -12.01 -5.89 4.53
CA PHE A 6 -11.92 -4.68 3.72
C PHE A 6 -11.02 -4.90 2.49
N HIS A 7 -9.79 -5.40 2.68
CA HIS A 7 -8.84 -5.61 1.57
C HIS A 7 -9.42 -6.59 0.54
N ARG A 8 -9.97 -7.72 0.99
CA ARG A 8 -10.57 -8.71 0.07
C ARG A 8 -11.77 -8.15 -0.69
N ALA A 9 -12.64 -7.35 -0.04
CA ALA A 9 -13.77 -6.73 -0.71
C ALA A 9 -13.33 -5.63 -1.68
N ALA A 10 -12.29 -4.84 -1.35
CA ALA A 10 -11.70 -3.87 -2.26
C ALA A 10 -11.06 -4.57 -3.47
N GLU A 11 -10.27 -5.62 -3.24
CA GLU A 11 -9.69 -6.44 -4.30
C GLU A 11 -10.76 -6.90 -5.31
N THR A 12 -11.78 -7.61 -4.85
CA THR A 12 -12.82 -8.16 -5.74
C THR A 12 -13.66 -7.08 -6.44
N LEU A 13 -13.80 -5.91 -5.82
CA LEU A 13 -14.51 -4.77 -6.43
C LEU A 13 -13.72 -4.12 -7.57
N TYR A 14 -12.39 -4.07 -7.45
CA TYR A 14 -11.50 -3.39 -8.39
C TYR A 14 -10.80 -4.32 -9.38
N GLN A 15 -10.64 -5.61 -9.06
CA GLN A 15 -9.89 -6.54 -9.91
C GLN A 15 -10.41 -6.58 -11.34
N PRO A 16 -9.54 -6.84 -12.33
CA PRO A 16 -9.94 -7.15 -13.70
C PRO A 16 -10.90 -8.33 -13.72
N THR A 17 -11.95 -8.24 -14.55
CA THR A 17 -12.87 -9.37 -14.76
C THR A 17 -12.21 -10.41 -15.67
N ALA A 18 -12.71 -11.65 -15.66
CA ALA A 18 -12.17 -12.74 -16.50
C ALA A 18 -12.23 -12.45 -18.02
N THR A 19 -12.98 -11.43 -18.42
CA THR A 19 -13.10 -10.95 -19.81
C THR A 19 -12.09 -9.86 -20.14
N ASP A 20 -11.45 -9.26 -19.12
CA ASP A 20 -10.50 -8.17 -19.32
C ASP A 20 -9.09 -8.75 -19.54
N THR A 21 -8.41 -8.31 -20.57
CA THR A 21 -7.03 -8.69 -20.90
C THR A 21 -6.04 -8.03 -19.94
N HIS A 22 -5.94 -8.51 -18.71
CA HIS A 22 -5.00 -8.07 -17.66
C HIS A 22 -5.18 -6.65 -17.10
N GLU A 23 -5.94 -5.76 -17.72
CA GLU A 23 -6.19 -4.39 -17.25
C GLU A 23 -7.70 -4.12 -17.23
N ARG A 24 -8.19 -3.39 -16.22
CA ARG A 24 -9.57 -2.95 -16.12
C ARG A 24 -9.64 -1.44 -16.06
N ILE A 25 -10.39 -0.81 -16.98
CA ILE A 25 -10.63 0.62 -16.95
C ILE A 25 -11.89 0.90 -16.11
N ILE A 26 -11.70 1.68 -15.05
CA ILE A 26 -12.78 2.16 -14.17
C ILE A 26 -13.04 3.63 -14.48
N THR A 27 -14.23 3.93 -14.95
CA THR A 27 -14.61 5.30 -15.29
C THR A 27 -15.20 6.04 -14.09
N PRO A 28 -15.13 7.39 -14.05
CA PRO A 28 -15.81 8.18 -13.02
C PRO A 28 -17.32 7.88 -12.94
N GLN A 29 -17.97 7.63 -14.06
CA GLN A 29 -19.40 7.28 -14.12
C GLN A 29 -19.69 5.94 -13.44
N TYR A 30 -18.83 4.93 -13.64
CA TYR A 30 -18.95 3.67 -12.92
C TYR A 30 -18.79 3.86 -11.41
N LEU A 31 -17.79 4.61 -10.97
CA LEU A 31 -17.59 4.91 -9.55
C LEU A 31 -18.79 5.65 -8.94
N GLN A 32 -19.37 6.61 -9.66
CA GLN A 32 -20.60 7.30 -9.24
C GLN A 32 -21.78 6.34 -9.12
N SER A 33 -21.91 5.38 -10.02
CA SER A 33 -22.99 4.38 -9.96
C SER A 33 -22.91 3.50 -8.71
N LEU A 34 -21.70 3.21 -8.22
CA LEU A 34 -21.48 2.45 -6.98
C LEU A 34 -21.90 3.22 -5.71
N LEU A 35 -22.04 4.54 -5.79
CA LEU A 35 -22.49 5.37 -4.67
C LEU A 35 -24.01 5.48 -4.52
N THR A 36 -24.77 4.92 -5.48
CA THR A 36 -26.24 4.82 -5.45
C THR A 36 -26.70 3.70 -4.51
N ASP A 37 -28.03 3.64 -4.21
CA ASP A 37 -28.58 2.52 -3.42
C ASP A 37 -28.35 1.15 -4.07
N GLN A 38 -28.45 1.06 -5.39
CA GLN A 38 -28.15 -0.16 -6.12
C GLN A 38 -26.65 -0.50 -6.02
N GLY A 39 -25.77 0.47 -6.21
CA GLY A 39 -24.33 0.30 -6.05
C GLY A 39 -23.93 -0.13 -4.63
N ARG A 40 -24.63 0.39 -3.61
CA ARG A 40 -24.46 -0.05 -2.22
C ARG A 40 -24.73 -1.55 -2.04
N ARG A 41 -25.72 -2.10 -2.70
CA ARG A 41 -26.00 -3.55 -2.68
C ARG A 41 -24.88 -4.34 -3.33
N THR A 42 -24.35 -3.86 -4.45
CA THR A 42 -23.17 -4.44 -5.12
C THR A 42 -21.96 -4.45 -4.17
N ILE A 43 -21.66 -3.34 -3.50
CA ILE A 43 -20.58 -3.27 -2.50
C ILE A 43 -20.80 -4.31 -1.39
N GLN A 44 -22.02 -4.42 -0.86
CA GLN A 44 -22.32 -5.39 0.20
C GLN A 44 -22.16 -6.84 -0.26
N GLU A 45 -22.41 -7.15 -1.53
CA GLU A 45 -22.17 -8.49 -2.08
C GLU A 45 -20.67 -8.83 -2.09
N HIS A 46 -19.80 -7.90 -2.51
CA HIS A 46 -18.34 -8.09 -2.41
C HIS A 46 -17.89 -8.29 -0.95
N ILE A 47 -18.50 -7.59 0.01
CA ILE A 47 -18.21 -7.78 1.44
C ILE A 47 -18.61 -9.18 1.90
N ARG A 48 -19.79 -9.69 1.51
CA ARG A 48 -20.22 -11.08 1.84
C ARG A 48 -19.31 -12.11 1.22
N GLN A 49 -18.83 -11.88 0.00
CA GLN A 49 -17.82 -12.73 -0.64
C GLN A 49 -16.52 -12.74 0.17
N ALA A 50 -16.09 -11.59 0.68
CA ALA A 50 -14.90 -11.50 1.54
C ALA A 50 -15.06 -12.29 2.86
N PHE A 51 -16.25 -12.27 3.49
CA PHE A 51 -16.54 -13.10 4.67
C PHE A 51 -16.45 -14.60 4.35
N ARG A 52 -17.02 -15.04 3.22
CA ARG A 52 -16.92 -16.43 2.77
C ARG A 52 -15.47 -16.87 2.55
N TYR A 53 -14.68 -15.99 1.91
CA TYR A 53 -13.25 -16.24 1.70
C TYR A 53 -12.47 -16.36 3.02
N ALA A 54 -12.75 -15.48 3.98
CA ALA A 54 -12.11 -15.48 5.29
C ALA A 54 -12.64 -16.59 6.24
N GLN A 55 -13.60 -17.41 5.78
CA GLN A 55 -14.30 -18.44 6.60
C GLN A 55 -14.85 -17.86 7.92
N ALA A 56 -15.33 -16.62 7.90
CA ALA A 56 -15.84 -15.89 9.03
C ALA A 56 -17.36 -15.72 8.97
N ASN A 57 -18.00 -15.67 10.14
CA ASN A 57 -19.43 -15.37 10.21
C ASN A 57 -19.70 -13.91 9.87
N GLU A 58 -20.71 -13.69 9.04
CA GLU A 58 -21.18 -12.34 8.71
C GLU A 58 -21.74 -11.67 9.98
N ASP A 59 -21.35 -10.41 10.21
CA ASP A 59 -21.96 -9.58 11.22
C ASP A 59 -22.37 -8.22 10.64
N VAL A 60 -23.50 -7.70 11.10
CA VAL A 60 -24.13 -6.49 10.57
C VAL A 60 -23.25 -5.26 10.79
N VAL A 61 -22.53 -5.21 11.90
CA VAL A 61 -21.66 -4.06 12.25
C VAL A 61 -20.48 -3.99 11.32
N THR A 62 -19.75 -5.10 11.13
CA THR A 62 -18.62 -5.16 10.20
C THR A 62 -19.07 -4.85 8.76
N ILE A 63 -20.19 -5.42 8.31
CA ILE A 63 -20.74 -5.11 6.98
C ILE A 63 -21.02 -3.61 6.84
N ALA A 64 -21.66 -2.97 7.83
CA ALA A 64 -21.96 -1.55 7.78
C ALA A 64 -20.70 -0.68 7.74
N ILE A 65 -19.69 -1.00 8.56
CA ILE A 65 -18.43 -0.25 8.63
C ILE A 65 -17.63 -0.42 7.35
N VAL A 66 -17.46 -1.66 6.85
CA VAL A 66 -16.72 -1.92 5.60
C VAL A 66 -17.43 -1.30 4.41
N THR A 67 -18.78 -1.33 4.35
CA THR A 67 -19.54 -0.61 3.33
C THR A 67 -19.20 0.87 3.31
N ARG A 68 -19.18 1.51 4.48
CA ARG A 68 -18.81 2.92 4.59
C ARG A 68 -17.38 3.19 4.15
N TYR A 69 -16.44 2.29 4.45
CA TYR A 69 -15.04 2.41 4.06
C TYR A 69 -14.85 2.25 2.55
N LEU A 70 -15.51 1.28 1.92
CA LEU A 70 -15.49 1.15 0.46
C LEU A 70 -16.14 2.34 -0.23
N GLN A 71 -17.23 2.88 0.29
CA GLN A 71 -17.81 4.11 -0.23
C GLN A 71 -16.86 5.31 -0.14
N ARG A 72 -16.04 5.38 0.92
CA ARG A 72 -15.01 6.42 1.05
C ARG A 72 -13.88 6.24 0.03
N LEU A 73 -13.43 5.00 -0.19
CA LEU A 73 -12.46 4.67 -1.23
C LEU A 73 -12.99 5.08 -2.62
N ILE A 74 -14.21 4.65 -2.96
CA ILE A 74 -14.88 4.97 -4.23
C ILE A 74 -15.01 6.48 -4.43
N LYS A 75 -15.38 7.23 -3.37
CA LYS A 75 -15.46 8.70 -3.44
C LYS A 75 -14.10 9.35 -3.69
N ALA A 76 -13.03 8.86 -3.05
CA ALA A 76 -11.68 9.36 -3.27
C ALA A 76 -11.26 9.14 -4.73
N ASP A 77 -11.51 7.95 -5.27
CA ASP A 77 -11.22 7.64 -6.66
C ASP A 77 -12.09 8.44 -7.64
N ALA A 78 -13.39 8.59 -7.37
CA ALA A 78 -14.28 9.39 -8.21
C ALA A 78 -13.89 10.88 -8.24
N ALA A 79 -13.30 11.40 -7.15
CA ALA A 79 -12.82 12.78 -7.06
C ALA A 79 -11.62 13.08 -7.97
N LEU A 80 -10.92 12.06 -8.47
CA LEU A 80 -9.85 12.25 -9.46
C LEU A 80 -10.38 12.80 -10.79
N GLY A 81 -11.65 12.56 -11.12
CA GLY A 81 -12.29 13.05 -12.34
C GLY A 81 -11.77 12.43 -13.63
N CYS A 82 -10.85 11.48 -13.58
CA CYS A 82 -10.27 10.77 -14.72
C CYS A 82 -10.51 9.26 -14.62
N PRO A 83 -10.43 8.52 -15.73
CA PRO A 83 -10.42 7.07 -15.71
C PRO A 83 -9.21 6.52 -14.92
N ILE A 84 -9.43 5.39 -14.25
CA ILE A 84 -8.38 4.65 -13.55
C ILE A 84 -8.20 3.33 -14.27
N THR A 85 -6.99 3.02 -14.72
CA THR A 85 -6.65 1.71 -15.29
C THR A 85 -6.05 0.84 -14.19
N ILE A 86 -6.78 -0.17 -13.73
CA ILE A 86 -6.29 -1.14 -12.75
C ILE A 86 -5.35 -2.11 -13.45
N LEU A 87 -4.11 -2.18 -12.99
CA LEU A 87 -3.06 -3.08 -13.47
C LEU A 87 -2.94 -4.33 -12.59
N GLY A 88 -3.44 -4.28 -11.37
CA GLY A 88 -3.46 -5.41 -10.43
C GLY A 88 -4.04 -5.04 -9.08
N THR A 89 -4.56 -6.05 -8.40
CA THR A 89 -4.98 -5.99 -7.00
C THR A 89 -4.35 -7.17 -6.25
N GLU A 90 -3.96 -6.98 -5.00
CA GLU A 90 -3.22 -7.98 -4.19
C GLU A 90 -2.06 -8.59 -5.02
N LYS A 91 -1.28 -7.70 -5.67
CA LYS A 91 -0.23 -8.10 -6.61
C LYS A 91 1.02 -8.51 -5.86
N ASP A 92 1.38 -9.78 -5.98
CA ASP A 92 2.66 -10.28 -5.49
C ASP A 92 3.82 -9.72 -6.33
N VAL A 93 4.84 -9.21 -5.65
CA VAL A 93 6.07 -8.70 -6.25
C VAL A 93 7.27 -9.30 -5.55
N LYS A 94 8.34 -9.59 -6.31
CA LYS A 94 9.56 -10.18 -5.76
C LYS A 94 10.80 -9.76 -6.54
N THR A 95 11.91 -9.65 -5.83
CA THR A 95 13.24 -9.51 -6.42
C THR A 95 14.27 -10.23 -5.54
N ILE A 96 15.50 -10.33 -6.00
CA ILE A 96 16.59 -10.90 -5.21
C ILE A 96 17.69 -9.84 -5.16
N VAL A 97 18.17 -9.53 -3.97
CA VAL A 97 19.33 -8.66 -3.76
C VAL A 97 20.49 -9.48 -3.20
N THR A 98 21.70 -9.07 -3.52
CA THR A 98 22.92 -9.64 -2.92
C THR A 98 23.35 -8.71 -1.79
N VAL A 99 23.55 -9.25 -0.59
CA VAL A 99 23.99 -8.51 0.59
C VAL A 99 25.24 -9.17 1.18
N LYS A 100 26.06 -8.38 1.83
CA LYS A 100 27.20 -8.88 2.60
C LYS A 100 26.75 -9.37 3.97
N ALA A 101 27.13 -10.58 4.33
CA ALA A 101 26.91 -11.19 5.65
C ALA A 101 28.29 -11.50 6.27
N GLY A 102 28.90 -10.48 6.87
CA GLY A 102 30.32 -10.54 7.27
C GLY A 102 31.25 -10.59 6.04
N GLU A 103 32.00 -11.68 5.88
CA GLU A 103 32.89 -11.87 4.72
C GLU A 103 32.24 -12.55 3.51
N GLU A 104 31.01 -13.05 3.66
CA GLU A 104 30.28 -13.78 2.61
C GLU A 104 29.23 -12.90 1.91
N GLU A 105 28.95 -13.23 0.64
CA GLU A 105 27.81 -12.66 -0.09
C GLU A 105 26.66 -13.66 -0.08
N ILE A 106 25.49 -13.21 0.32
CA ILE A 106 24.26 -14.01 0.32
C ILE A 106 23.19 -13.38 -0.57
N LYS A 107 22.33 -14.22 -1.11
CA LYS A 107 21.17 -13.79 -1.89
C LYS A 107 19.93 -13.76 -1.02
N VAL A 108 19.36 -12.57 -0.84
CA VAL A 108 18.17 -12.33 -0.04
C VAL A 108 16.98 -12.09 -0.95
N PRO A 109 15.92 -12.93 -0.89
CA PRO A 109 14.68 -12.65 -1.59
C PRO A 109 13.92 -11.52 -0.89
N LEU A 110 13.57 -10.49 -1.64
CA LEU A 110 12.66 -9.43 -1.22
C LEU A 110 11.30 -9.72 -1.85
N ILE A 111 10.27 -9.80 -1.02
CA ILE A 111 8.90 -10.12 -1.42
C ILE A 111 7.94 -9.09 -0.87
N GLY A 112 6.85 -8.83 -1.58
CA GLY A 112 5.80 -7.92 -1.14
C GLY A 112 4.48 -8.25 -1.81
N ASN A 113 3.39 -7.73 -1.24
CA ASN A 113 2.07 -7.79 -1.83
C ASN A 113 1.51 -6.36 -1.87
N ILE A 114 1.15 -5.89 -3.06
CA ILE A 114 0.65 -4.54 -3.32
C ILE A 114 -0.88 -4.60 -3.37
N ASP A 115 -1.55 -3.88 -2.47
CA ASP A 115 -3.02 -3.88 -2.39
C ASP A 115 -3.67 -3.47 -3.71
N ARG A 116 -3.16 -2.40 -4.36
CA ARG A 116 -3.59 -1.97 -5.69
C ARG A 116 -2.48 -1.30 -6.47
N LEU A 117 -2.28 -1.77 -7.69
CA LEU A 117 -1.46 -1.13 -8.72
C LEU A 117 -2.41 -0.57 -9.78
N ASP A 118 -2.35 0.72 -10.03
CA ASP A 118 -3.19 1.37 -11.03
C ASP A 118 -2.46 2.50 -11.77
N ARG A 119 -3.07 2.97 -12.84
CA ARG A 119 -2.54 4.02 -13.69
C ARG A 119 -3.60 5.09 -13.91
N ILE A 120 -3.19 6.33 -13.75
CA ILE A 120 -4.00 7.53 -13.99
C ILE A 120 -3.23 8.53 -14.83
N THR A 121 -3.95 9.49 -15.41
CA THR A 121 -3.34 10.63 -16.11
C THR A 121 -3.60 11.90 -15.31
N ILE A 122 -2.56 12.60 -14.90
CA ILE A 122 -2.62 13.91 -14.24
C ILE A 122 -1.84 14.91 -15.13
N ASP A 123 -2.47 16.00 -15.51
CA ASP A 123 -1.88 17.05 -16.32
C ASP A 123 -1.17 16.54 -17.61
N GLY A 124 -1.74 15.52 -18.22
CA GLY A 124 -1.21 14.88 -19.43
C GLY A 124 -0.07 13.90 -19.19
N GLN A 125 0.34 13.69 -17.94
CA GLN A 125 1.36 12.70 -17.57
C GLN A 125 0.70 11.42 -17.05
N GLU A 126 1.20 10.28 -17.52
CA GLU A 126 0.77 8.98 -17.06
C GLU A 126 1.56 8.60 -15.80
N ILE A 127 0.86 8.32 -14.70
CA ILE A 127 1.41 7.99 -13.39
C ILE A 127 0.88 6.63 -12.97
N THR A 128 1.79 5.71 -12.65
CA THR A 128 1.46 4.40 -12.06
C THR A 128 1.52 4.52 -10.54
N ARG A 129 0.38 4.36 -9.87
CA ARG A 129 0.29 4.44 -8.42
C ARG A 129 0.44 3.06 -7.78
N ILE A 130 1.26 3.00 -6.75
CA ILE A 130 1.43 1.85 -5.88
C ILE A 130 0.70 2.17 -4.59
N ILE A 131 -0.51 1.65 -4.43
CA ILE A 131 -1.42 2.05 -3.35
C ILE A 131 -1.47 0.96 -2.29
N ASP A 132 -1.23 1.39 -1.06
CA ASP A 132 -1.40 0.59 0.15
C ASP A 132 -2.56 1.16 0.97
N TYR A 133 -3.52 0.31 1.34
CA TYR A 133 -4.70 0.70 2.12
C TYR A 133 -4.44 0.54 3.61
N LYS A 134 -4.74 1.57 4.37
CA LYS A 134 -4.64 1.52 5.84
C LYS A 134 -6.02 1.73 6.46
N THR A 135 -6.49 0.69 7.18
CA THR A 135 -7.77 0.71 7.90
C THR A 135 -7.64 1.27 9.33
N GLY A 136 -6.44 1.61 9.76
CA GLY A 136 -6.16 2.26 11.04
C GLY A 136 -6.34 3.79 11.01
N SER A 137 -6.00 4.44 12.13
CA SER A 137 -6.01 5.90 12.23
C SER A 137 -5.01 6.53 11.27
N LYS A 138 -5.36 7.72 10.77
CA LYS A 138 -4.50 8.48 9.85
C LYS A 138 -3.13 8.74 10.49
N LYS A 139 -2.08 8.49 9.70
CA LYS A 139 -0.72 8.98 9.91
C LYS A 139 -0.41 10.06 8.88
N ASP A 140 0.69 10.76 9.07
CA ASP A 140 1.16 11.73 8.10
C ASP A 140 1.70 11.00 6.85
N ASN A 141 1.32 11.46 5.66
CA ASN A 141 1.87 10.97 4.38
C ASN A 141 3.16 11.72 4.01
N SER A 142 3.68 12.57 4.88
CA SER A 142 4.92 13.30 4.66
C SER A 142 6.09 12.62 5.37
N TRP A 143 7.25 12.60 4.75
CA TRP A 143 8.50 12.23 5.37
C TRP A 143 9.52 13.36 5.24
N LYS A 144 10.54 13.35 6.08
CA LYS A 144 11.51 14.45 6.16
C LYS A 144 12.86 14.07 5.59
N ASP A 145 13.38 12.93 6.04
CA ASP A 145 14.73 12.45 5.75
C ASP A 145 14.78 10.93 5.90
N TRP A 146 15.88 10.33 5.49
CA TRP A 146 16.07 8.87 5.54
C TRP A 146 16.07 8.31 6.96
N ASP A 147 16.55 9.07 7.96
CA ASP A 147 16.50 8.65 9.36
C ASP A 147 15.06 8.46 9.83
N ASN A 148 14.13 9.26 9.34
CA ASN A 148 12.71 9.10 9.65
C ASN A 148 12.12 7.77 9.14
N LEU A 149 12.71 7.17 8.12
CA LEU A 149 12.30 5.86 7.59
C LEU A 149 13.06 4.71 8.26
N PHE A 150 14.35 4.81 8.44
CA PHE A 150 15.24 3.69 8.78
C PHE A 150 15.66 3.63 10.25
N VAL A 151 15.67 4.76 10.98
CA VAL A 151 16.04 4.76 12.38
C VAL A 151 14.84 4.50 13.29
N PRO A 152 14.85 3.43 14.10
CA PRO A 152 13.75 3.10 15.00
C PRO A 152 13.51 4.21 16.02
N ASN A 153 12.35 4.86 15.95
CA ASN A 153 11.90 5.85 16.92
C ASN A 153 10.36 5.93 16.92
N ALA A 154 9.78 6.61 17.92
CA ALA A 154 8.31 6.71 18.07
C ALA A 154 7.61 7.43 16.92
N LYS A 155 8.33 8.16 16.06
CA LYS A 155 7.83 8.90 14.90
C LYS A 155 8.26 8.28 13.58
N GLN A 156 8.81 7.06 13.61
CA GLN A 156 9.26 6.38 12.39
C GLN A 156 8.11 6.22 11.39
N ALA A 157 8.37 6.62 10.15
CA ALA A 157 7.38 6.59 9.08
C ALA A 157 7.37 5.22 8.36
N TYR A 158 7.20 4.12 9.12
CA TYR A 158 7.29 2.75 8.61
C TYR A 158 6.25 2.41 7.51
N TYR A 159 5.12 3.09 7.45
CA TYR A 159 4.17 2.92 6.34
C TYR A 159 4.72 3.51 5.03
N ILE A 160 5.46 4.62 5.11
CA ILE A 160 6.14 5.21 3.95
C ILE A 160 7.29 4.30 3.52
N LEU A 161 8.08 3.78 4.47
CA LEU A 161 9.11 2.78 4.21
C LEU A 161 8.54 1.60 3.40
N GLN A 162 7.37 1.08 3.80
CA GLN A 162 6.70 -0.02 3.11
C GLN A 162 6.32 0.33 1.67
N THR A 163 5.75 1.52 1.42
CA THR A 163 5.38 1.91 0.05
C THR A 163 6.60 2.20 -0.83
N PHE A 164 7.68 2.74 -0.26
CA PHE A 164 8.94 2.90 -0.98
C PHE A 164 9.57 1.56 -1.33
N TYR A 165 9.52 0.62 -0.39
CA TYR A 165 9.95 -0.76 -0.63
C TYR A 165 9.18 -1.40 -1.79
N TYR A 166 7.85 -1.30 -1.82
CA TYR A 166 7.04 -1.79 -2.95
C TYR A 166 7.38 -1.07 -4.26
N SER A 167 7.66 0.23 -4.21
CA SER A 167 8.05 1.01 -5.39
C SER A 167 9.40 0.55 -5.94
N LEU A 168 10.34 0.20 -5.06
CA LEU A 168 11.63 -0.37 -5.48
C LEU A 168 11.45 -1.73 -6.17
N LEU A 169 10.58 -2.61 -5.64
CA LEU A 169 10.29 -3.90 -6.26
C LEU A 169 9.64 -3.71 -7.64
N MET A 170 8.65 -2.81 -7.73
CA MET A 170 7.96 -2.52 -9.00
C MET A 170 8.86 -1.85 -10.04
N GLN A 171 9.84 -1.05 -9.63
CA GLN A 171 10.78 -0.44 -10.55
C GLN A 171 11.59 -1.48 -11.35
N ALA A 172 11.86 -2.65 -10.75
CA ALA A 172 12.50 -3.74 -11.45
C ALA A 172 11.60 -4.37 -12.55
N GLU A 173 10.27 -4.40 -12.32
CA GLU A 173 9.30 -4.90 -13.29
C GLU A 173 8.90 -3.84 -14.34
N MET A 174 8.85 -2.58 -13.95
CA MET A 174 8.38 -1.45 -14.76
C MET A 174 9.40 -0.29 -14.79
N PRO A 175 10.59 -0.49 -15.35
CA PRO A 175 11.71 0.48 -15.24
C PRO A 175 11.45 1.83 -15.93
N GLN A 176 10.48 1.89 -16.85
CA GLN A 176 10.13 3.11 -17.59
C GLN A 176 8.90 3.83 -17.02
N ALA A 177 8.20 3.23 -16.06
CA ALA A 177 7.00 3.83 -15.48
C ALA A 177 7.34 4.91 -14.46
N GLN A 178 6.58 5.99 -14.44
CA GLN A 178 6.57 6.93 -13.32
C GLN A 178 5.79 6.29 -12.17
N LEU A 179 6.50 5.78 -11.17
CA LEU A 179 5.92 5.09 -10.03
C LEU A 179 5.69 6.06 -8.89
N ALA A 180 4.45 6.19 -8.45
CA ALA A 180 4.06 7.02 -7.32
C ALA A 180 3.69 6.15 -6.11
N PRO A 181 4.46 6.18 -5.02
CA PRO A 181 4.08 5.54 -3.77
C PRO A 181 2.89 6.26 -3.14
N CYS A 182 1.89 5.49 -2.72
CA CYS A 182 0.62 6.02 -2.21
C CYS A 182 0.17 5.29 -0.95
N LEU A 183 -0.29 6.05 0.06
CA LEU A 183 -0.91 5.55 1.28
C LEU A 183 -2.33 6.09 1.41
N LEU A 184 -3.32 5.22 1.44
CA LEU A 184 -4.71 5.64 1.57
C LEU A 184 -5.30 5.23 2.93
N PHE A 185 -5.36 6.17 3.85
CA PHE A 185 -6.01 5.99 5.16
C PHE A 185 -7.52 6.12 5.03
N ILE A 186 -8.23 4.99 5.03
CA ILE A 186 -9.67 4.94 4.76
C ILE A 186 -10.52 5.62 5.84
N GLN A 187 -10.02 5.71 7.08
CA GLN A 187 -10.72 6.43 8.16
C GLN A 187 -10.65 7.94 8.03
N SER A 188 -9.74 8.47 7.23
CA SER A 188 -9.52 9.91 7.08
C SER A 188 -10.76 10.64 6.53
N GLU A 189 -10.91 11.90 6.91
CA GLU A 189 -11.93 12.78 6.35
C GLU A 189 -11.68 13.06 4.87
N GLU A 190 -12.73 13.43 4.13
CA GLU A 190 -12.71 13.56 2.67
C GLU A 190 -11.62 14.49 2.14
N LYS A 191 -11.41 15.63 2.83
CA LYS A 191 -10.39 16.64 2.45
C LYS A 191 -8.92 16.20 2.64
N SER A 192 -8.69 15.09 3.35
CA SER A 192 -7.36 14.61 3.68
C SER A 192 -7.04 13.25 3.05
N ARG A 193 -7.76 12.88 1.98
CA ARG A 193 -7.61 11.58 1.31
C ARG A 193 -6.75 11.64 0.06
N ASP A 194 -5.85 12.60 -0.04
CA ASP A 194 -4.79 12.54 -1.04
C ASP A 194 -3.86 11.38 -0.69
N PRO A 195 -3.75 10.34 -1.53
CA PRO A 195 -2.97 9.15 -1.21
C PRO A 195 -1.47 9.34 -1.45
N PHE A 196 -1.05 10.37 -2.16
CA PHE A 196 0.36 10.57 -2.48
C PHE A 196 1.22 10.77 -1.24
N ILE A 197 2.44 10.28 -1.29
CA ILE A 197 3.47 10.61 -0.32
C ILE A 197 4.03 12.00 -0.66
N TYR A 198 4.35 12.77 0.37
CA TYR A 198 4.90 14.12 0.25
C TYR A 198 6.32 14.20 0.79
N HIS A 199 7.17 14.89 0.05
CA HIS A 199 8.48 15.35 0.50
C HIS A 199 8.58 16.87 0.21
N ASP A 200 8.99 17.66 1.20
CA ASP A 200 9.06 19.12 1.09
C ASP A 200 7.79 19.78 0.54
N LYS A 201 6.63 19.27 0.92
CA LYS A 201 5.27 19.69 0.51
C LYS A 201 4.92 19.37 -0.95
N GLU A 202 5.77 18.67 -1.68
CA GLU A 202 5.54 18.22 -3.04
C GLU A 202 5.17 16.75 -3.07
N ARG A 203 4.29 16.35 -3.99
CA ARG A 203 3.90 14.95 -4.21
C ARG A 203 5.05 14.20 -4.85
N ILE A 204 5.35 13.02 -4.34
CA ILE A 204 6.25 12.08 -5.02
C ILE A 204 5.42 11.37 -6.10
N ILE A 205 5.60 11.80 -7.33
CA ILE A 205 4.95 11.19 -8.51
C ILE A 205 5.91 10.31 -9.31
N ASN A 206 7.20 10.36 -9.00
CA ASN A 206 8.24 9.58 -9.64
C ASN A 206 9.26 9.07 -8.60
N PHE A 207 9.07 7.84 -8.12
CA PHE A 207 9.94 7.22 -7.14
C PHE A 207 11.40 7.05 -7.64
N ALA A 208 11.63 7.03 -8.96
CA ALA A 208 12.98 6.87 -9.51
C ALA A 208 13.98 7.93 -9.00
N GLU A 209 13.50 9.11 -8.62
CA GLU A 209 14.31 10.19 -8.04
C GLU A 209 14.88 9.87 -6.66
N TYR A 210 14.27 8.92 -5.95
CA TYR A 210 14.63 8.49 -4.59
C TYR A 210 15.20 7.06 -4.54
N ALA A 211 15.11 6.33 -5.64
CA ALA A 211 15.34 4.89 -5.67
C ALA A 211 16.78 4.49 -5.34
N GLU A 212 17.77 5.28 -5.76
CA GLU A 212 19.18 4.98 -5.52
C GLU A 212 19.53 5.11 -4.03
N GLU A 213 19.17 6.23 -3.41
CA GLU A 213 19.40 6.45 -1.98
C GLU A 213 18.60 5.47 -1.13
N PHE A 214 17.34 5.23 -1.46
CA PHE A 214 16.53 4.24 -0.75
C PHE A 214 17.15 2.84 -0.81
N ARG A 215 17.65 2.44 -1.99
CA ARG A 215 18.34 1.15 -2.15
C ARG A 215 19.60 1.07 -1.30
N ALA A 216 20.39 2.13 -1.22
CA ALA A 216 21.60 2.17 -0.40
C ALA A 216 21.27 1.99 1.10
N HIS A 217 20.26 2.69 1.61
CA HIS A 217 19.80 2.54 2.99
C HIS A 217 19.23 1.14 3.26
N LEU A 218 18.44 0.60 2.34
CA LEU A 218 17.90 -0.76 2.47
C LEU A 218 19.02 -1.81 2.46
N GLN A 219 20.03 -1.62 1.59
CA GLN A 219 21.20 -2.49 1.54
C GLN A 219 21.94 -2.49 2.88
N THR A 220 22.21 -1.31 3.47
CA THR A 220 22.84 -1.18 4.78
C THR A 220 22.04 -1.88 5.88
N LEU A 221 20.71 -1.70 5.91
CA LEU A 221 19.83 -2.36 6.86
C LEU A 221 19.88 -3.89 6.73
N LEU A 222 19.88 -4.40 5.51
CA LEU A 222 19.94 -5.84 5.26
C LEU A 222 21.32 -6.41 5.65
N GLU A 223 22.41 -5.71 5.35
CA GLU A 223 23.76 -6.11 5.75
C GLU A 223 23.88 -6.16 7.27
N GLU A 224 23.31 -5.18 8.00
CA GLU A 224 23.25 -5.20 9.47
C GLU A 224 22.47 -6.40 10.01
N ILE A 225 21.30 -6.72 9.41
CA ILE A 225 20.47 -7.87 9.83
C ILE A 225 21.19 -9.21 9.63
N TYR A 226 21.98 -9.33 8.57
CA TYR A 226 22.66 -10.58 8.22
C TYR A 226 24.11 -10.65 8.70
N ASP A 227 24.64 -9.62 9.35
CA ASP A 227 25.99 -9.65 9.90
C ASP A 227 26.04 -10.53 11.17
N PRO A 228 26.72 -11.69 11.13
CA PRO A 228 26.78 -12.60 12.28
C PRO A 228 27.61 -12.04 13.44
N SER A 229 28.37 -10.97 13.25
CA SER A 229 29.15 -10.31 14.29
C SER A 229 28.33 -9.32 15.13
N LEU A 230 27.16 -8.91 14.63
CA LEU A 230 26.28 -7.96 15.31
C LEU A 230 25.18 -8.71 16.11
N PRO A 231 25.15 -8.59 17.45
CA PRO A 231 24.10 -9.20 18.24
C PRO A 231 22.78 -8.43 18.08
N PHE A 232 21.65 -9.13 18.07
CA PHE A 232 20.35 -8.48 18.16
C PHE A 232 20.21 -7.75 19.50
N ALA A 233 19.80 -6.49 19.43
CA ALA A 233 19.54 -5.65 20.60
C ALA A 233 18.04 -5.32 20.71
N PRO A 234 17.50 -5.12 21.93
CA PRO A 234 16.13 -4.65 22.10
C PRO A 234 15.91 -3.30 21.40
N THR A 235 14.73 -3.12 20.81
CA THR A 235 14.36 -1.84 20.22
C THR A 235 14.32 -0.73 21.28
N PRO A 236 14.79 0.49 20.97
CA PRO A 236 14.64 1.64 21.88
C PRO A 236 13.17 2.10 22.00
N VAL A 237 12.29 1.63 21.12
CA VAL A 237 10.84 1.98 21.11
C VAL A 237 10.07 0.93 21.90
N THR A 238 10.06 1.06 23.24
CA THR A 238 9.44 0.10 24.16
C THR A 238 7.93 -0.07 24.00
N ASP A 239 7.24 0.91 23.38
CA ASP A 239 5.81 0.77 23.08
C ASP A 239 5.50 -0.39 22.12
N HIS A 240 6.44 -0.76 21.25
CA HIS A 240 6.31 -1.94 20.39
C HIS A 240 6.35 -3.25 21.19
N CYS A 241 7.00 -3.24 22.36
CA CYS A 241 7.11 -4.42 23.23
C CYS A 241 5.78 -4.75 23.93
N ARG A 242 4.88 -3.78 24.13
CA ARG A 242 3.60 -3.99 24.85
C ARG A 242 2.66 -4.99 24.18
N THR A 243 2.75 -5.12 22.86
CA THR A 243 1.94 -6.03 22.06
C THR A 243 2.77 -7.13 21.39
N CYS A 244 4.04 -7.22 21.72
CA CYS A 244 4.94 -8.22 21.17
C CYS A 244 4.60 -9.59 21.76
N PRO A 245 4.39 -10.65 20.94
CA PRO A 245 4.10 -11.99 21.43
C PRO A 245 5.30 -12.63 22.16
N TYR A 246 6.48 -12.03 22.10
CA TYR A 246 7.73 -12.48 22.75
C TYR A 246 8.15 -11.54 23.90
N ALA A 247 7.30 -10.60 24.31
CA ALA A 247 7.54 -9.80 25.49
C ALA A 247 7.35 -10.70 26.72
N GLU A 248 8.41 -10.93 27.48
CA GLU A 248 8.39 -11.52 28.82
C GLU A 248 8.28 -10.43 29.90
#